data_798b28541f10d5dfef8bfc3618aa9503
#
_entry.id   798b28541f10d5dfef8bfc3618aa9503
#
_cell.length_a   1.000
_cell.length_b   1.000
_cell.length_c   1.000
_cell.angle_alpha   90.00
_cell.angle_beta   90.00
_cell.angle_gamma   90.00
#
_symmetry.space_group_name_H-M   'P 1'
#
loop_
_entity.id
_entity.type
_entity.pdbx_description
1 polymer ?
#
loop_
_entity_poly.entity_id
_entity_poly.type
_entity_poly.pdbx_seq_one_letter_code
_entity_poly.pdbx_strand_id
1 'polypeptide(L)'
;MQLFAPAKINLSFKILRRREDGFHEIETLMAPISLRDELTIEPNESGFVFSVDDPSLSAGEDNLVVRAARSFFGDVQEEPRVRITLRKKIPHGAGLGGGSSDAASTLLGLNQLYGGRLSSSRLTNVAAGIGSDVPFFLVQSAAWCRGRGEIVEPAAVPSMPILLLKPQFGVSTSWAYQQWRDSRELPGVDFAAQSAGELSLQNDLERPVFEKHIFLAQMKGWLRDQPEVAAALMSGSGSTVFAVLRDSNSADAIAARAREELDPMLWACAAQL
;
A
#
# COMPACT_ATOMS: atom_id res chain seq x y z
N MET A 1 1.68 -24.00 3.34
CA MET A 1 2.73 -22.96 3.63
C MET A 1 2.00 -21.71 4.07
N GLN A 2 2.52 -21.02 5.10
CA GLN A 2 2.01 -19.74 5.57
C GLN A 2 2.93 -18.62 5.12
N LEU A 3 2.36 -17.51 4.64
CA LEU A 3 3.05 -16.33 4.13
C LEU A 3 2.45 -15.06 4.75
N PHE A 4 3.25 -14.01 4.81
CA PHE A 4 2.83 -12.70 5.29
C PHE A 4 2.95 -11.69 4.16
N ALA A 5 1.87 -10.95 3.91
CA ALA A 5 1.78 -9.90 2.91
C ALA A 5 1.80 -8.52 3.59
N PRO A 6 2.96 -7.83 3.67
CA PRO A 6 3.06 -6.56 4.39
C PRO A 6 2.30 -5.45 3.67
N ALA A 7 1.76 -4.51 4.42
CA ALA A 7 1.34 -3.23 3.88
C ALA A 7 2.56 -2.38 3.48
N LYS A 8 2.35 -1.32 2.69
CA LYS A 8 3.36 -0.30 2.39
C LYS A 8 2.85 1.09 2.73
N ILE A 9 3.77 2.02 2.93
CA ILE A 9 3.50 3.45 2.84
C ILE A 9 4.39 4.09 1.78
N ASN A 10 3.96 5.26 1.27
CA ASN A 10 4.77 6.09 0.40
C ASN A 10 5.41 7.18 1.26
N LEU A 11 6.73 7.12 1.42
CA LEU A 11 7.52 8.14 2.14
C LEU A 11 7.75 9.37 1.27
N SER A 12 7.92 9.16 -0.04
CA SER A 12 7.96 10.21 -1.04
C SER A 12 7.10 9.80 -2.22
N PHE A 13 6.32 10.73 -2.77
CA PHE A 13 5.50 10.48 -3.94
C PHE A 13 5.46 11.73 -4.82
N LYS A 14 6.11 11.65 -5.98
CA LYS A 14 6.17 12.72 -6.99
C LYS A 14 5.53 12.28 -8.27
N ILE A 15 4.70 13.12 -8.87
CA ILE A 15 4.19 12.96 -10.21
C ILE A 15 5.00 13.87 -11.13
N LEU A 16 5.77 13.26 -12.04
CA LEU A 16 6.69 14.00 -12.90
C LEU A 16 5.99 14.56 -14.12
N ARG A 17 5.12 13.75 -14.75
CA ARG A 17 4.36 14.12 -15.95
C ARG A 17 3.25 13.12 -16.27
N ARG A 18 2.31 13.54 -17.12
CA ARG A 18 1.39 12.62 -17.78
C ARG A 18 2.07 12.01 -19.02
N ARG A 19 1.92 10.71 -19.20
CA ARG A 19 2.46 9.93 -20.31
C ARG A 19 1.47 9.89 -21.48
N GLU A 20 1.96 9.51 -22.66
CA GLU A 20 1.13 9.35 -23.86
C GLU A 20 0.15 8.16 -23.75
N ASP A 21 0.52 7.13 -22.95
CA ASP A 21 -0.32 5.96 -22.67
C ASP A 21 -1.47 6.24 -21.67
N GLY A 22 -1.63 7.52 -21.25
CA GLY A 22 -2.66 7.96 -20.32
C GLY A 22 -2.32 7.79 -18.84
N PHE A 23 -1.24 7.06 -18.50
CA PHE A 23 -0.70 6.96 -17.15
C PHE A 23 0.15 8.19 -16.77
N HIS A 24 0.66 8.18 -15.54
CA HIS A 24 1.59 9.19 -15.05
C HIS A 24 2.98 8.59 -14.84
N GLU A 25 4.00 9.34 -15.20
CA GLU A 25 5.38 9.08 -14.81
C GLU A 25 5.53 9.53 -13.37
N ILE A 26 5.92 8.60 -12.49
CA ILE A 26 6.08 8.87 -11.06
C ILE A 26 7.50 8.52 -10.57
N GLU A 27 7.86 9.13 -9.45
CA GLU A 27 8.97 8.70 -8.61
C GLU A 27 8.48 8.63 -7.18
N THR A 28 8.58 7.46 -6.55
CA THR A 28 8.10 7.24 -5.18
C THR A 28 9.07 6.37 -4.40
N LEU A 29 9.31 6.74 -3.15
CA LEU A 29 9.98 5.88 -2.18
C LEU A 29 8.90 5.16 -1.37
N MET A 30 8.81 3.85 -1.56
CA MET A 30 7.89 2.99 -0.81
C MET A 30 8.65 2.17 0.22
N ALA A 31 8.02 1.96 1.37
CA ALA A 31 8.54 1.09 2.42
C ALA A 31 7.46 0.12 2.92
N PRO A 32 7.79 -1.18 3.06
CA PRO A 32 6.91 -2.12 3.72
C PRO A 32 6.86 -1.81 5.22
N ILE A 33 5.74 -2.15 5.86
CA ILE A 33 5.52 -1.91 7.28
C ILE A 33 5.10 -3.20 7.99
N SER A 34 5.16 -3.21 9.32
CA SER A 34 4.86 -4.39 10.13
C SER A 34 3.40 -4.86 10.11
N LEU A 35 2.44 -3.99 9.70
CA LEU A 35 1.06 -4.39 9.42
C LEU A 35 1.03 -5.30 8.19
N ARG A 36 0.39 -6.48 8.31
CA ARG A 36 0.41 -7.50 7.25
C ARG A 36 -0.82 -8.37 7.24
N ASP A 37 -1.24 -8.79 6.05
CA ASP A 37 -2.21 -9.85 5.83
C ASP A 37 -1.54 -11.22 5.96
N GLU A 38 -2.33 -12.27 6.09
CA GLU A 38 -1.84 -13.64 6.20
C GLU A 38 -2.42 -14.48 5.06
N LEU A 39 -1.55 -15.17 4.32
CA LEU A 39 -1.95 -16.13 3.29
C LEU A 39 -1.53 -17.54 3.71
N THR A 40 -2.44 -18.51 3.49
CA THR A 40 -2.10 -19.92 3.55
C THR A 40 -2.27 -20.51 2.15
N ILE A 41 -1.23 -21.18 1.65
CA ILE A 41 -1.23 -21.85 0.35
C ILE A 41 -0.96 -23.34 0.58
N GLU A 42 -1.89 -24.18 0.11
CA GLU A 42 -1.85 -25.64 0.30
C GLU A 42 -2.17 -26.36 -1.01
N PRO A 43 -1.53 -27.51 -1.31
CA PRO A 43 -1.95 -28.37 -2.42
C PRO A 43 -3.44 -28.75 -2.28
N ASN A 44 -4.15 -28.82 -3.40
CA ASN A 44 -5.56 -29.21 -3.43
C ASN A 44 -5.86 -29.99 -4.72
N GLU A 45 -6.01 -31.30 -4.63
CA GLU A 45 -6.25 -32.17 -5.78
C GLU A 45 -7.55 -31.86 -6.53
N SER A 46 -8.53 -31.26 -5.85
CA SER A 46 -9.83 -30.88 -6.43
C SER A 46 -9.79 -29.61 -7.29
N GLY A 47 -8.60 -29.04 -7.54
CA GLY A 47 -8.44 -27.84 -8.35
C GLY A 47 -8.18 -26.58 -7.56
N PHE A 48 -8.45 -25.42 -8.16
CA PHE A 48 -8.23 -24.10 -7.54
C PHE A 48 -9.38 -23.70 -6.61
N VAL A 49 -9.04 -23.36 -5.38
CA VAL A 49 -9.99 -22.82 -4.40
C VAL A 49 -9.37 -21.58 -3.74
N PHE A 50 -10.09 -20.47 -3.75
CA PHE A 50 -9.72 -19.25 -3.03
C PHE A 50 -10.80 -18.88 -2.02
N SER A 51 -10.39 -18.46 -0.84
CA SER A 51 -11.26 -17.93 0.21
C SER A 51 -10.61 -16.73 0.91
N VAL A 52 -11.43 -15.76 1.28
CA VAL A 52 -11.05 -14.57 2.03
C VAL A 52 -12.03 -14.36 3.19
N ASP A 53 -11.52 -13.95 4.35
CA ASP A 53 -12.34 -13.75 5.56
C ASP A 53 -13.08 -12.41 5.60
N ASP A 54 -12.75 -11.46 4.71
CA ASP A 54 -13.45 -10.18 4.57
C ASP A 54 -14.59 -10.30 3.54
N PRO A 55 -15.87 -10.28 3.96
CA PRO A 55 -17.01 -10.45 3.07
C PRO A 55 -17.22 -9.26 2.12
N SER A 56 -16.56 -8.13 2.34
CA SER A 56 -16.60 -6.98 1.42
C SER A 56 -15.72 -7.18 0.18
N LEU A 57 -14.83 -8.18 0.20
CA LEU A 57 -13.92 -8.48 -0.90
C LEU A 57 -14.46 -9.66 -1.74
N SER A 58 -14.37 -9.50 -3.05
CA SER A 58 -14.69 -10.58 -3.98
C SER A 58 -13.71 -11.74 -3.85
N ALA A 59 -14.22 -12.97 -3.94
CA ALA A 59 -13.42 -14.18 -4.13
C ALA A 59 -13.32 -14.59 -5.61
N GLY A 60 -13.79 -13.76 -6.54
CA GLY A 60 -13.81 -14.00 -7.98
C GLY A 60 -12.57 -13.51 -8.74
N GLU A 61 -12.68 -13.49 -10.06
CA GLU A 61 -11.59 -13.16 -11.00
C GLU A 61 -11.11 -11.67 -10.91
N ASP A 62 -11.84 -10.81 -10.27
CA ASP A 62 -11.46 -9.43 -9.97
C ASP A 62 -10.51 -9.31 -8.78
N ASN A 63 -10.40 -10.36 -7.94
CA ASN A 63 -9.45 -10.38 -6.84
C ASN A 63 -8.00 -10.58 -7.33
N LEU A 64 -7.07 -9.76 -6.83
CA LEU A 64 -5.68 -9.79 -7.27
C LEU A 64 -4.96 -11.11 -6.91
N VAL A 65 -5.36 -11.79 -5.83
CA VAL A 65 -4.85 -13.13 -5.48
C VAL A 65 -5.25 -14.15 -6.53
N VAL A 66 -6.52 -14.13 -6.97
CA VAL A 66 -7.02 -15.02 -8.03
C VAL A 66 -6.29 -14.73 -9.33
N ARG A 67 -6.16 -13.46 -9.71
CA ARG A 67 -5.41 -13.06 -10.90
C ARG A 67 -3.95 -13.50 -10.85
N ALA A 68 -3.30 -13.35 -9.69
CA ALA A 68 -1.92 -13.80 -9.49
C ALA A 68 -1.78 -15.31 -9.67
N ALA A 69 -2.67 -16.10 -9.07
CA ALA A 69 -2.68 -17.55 -9.23
C ALA A 69 -2.91 -17.95 -10.68
N ARG A 70 -3.93 -17.38 -11.36
CA ARG A 70 -4.20 -17.66 -12.79
C ARG A 70 -3.02 -17.32 -13.69
N SER A 71 -2.38 -16.16 -13.48
CA SER A 71 -1.21 -15.75 -14.24
C SER A 71 -0.02 -16.69 -14.02
N PHE A 72 0.23 -17.11 -12.76
CA PHE A 72 1.28 -18.06 -12.45
C PHE A 72 1.06 -19.40 -13.18
N PHE A 73 -0.12 -20.01 -13.04
CA PHE A 73 -0.43 -21.29 -13.64
C PHE A 73 -0.45 -21.25 -15.18
N GLY A 74 -0.90 -20.13 -15.76
CA GLY A 74 -0.83 -19.90 -17.20
C GLY A 74 0.63 -19.87 -17.71
N ASP A 75 1.54 -19.29 -16.97
CA ASP A 75 2.95 -19.22 -17.31
C ASP A 75 3.68 -20.58 -17.20
N VAL A 76 3.39 -21.34 -16.14
CA VAL A 76 4.01 -22.67 -15.95
C VAL A 76 3.32 -23.77 -16.74
N GLN A 77 2.18 -23.48 -17.39
CA GLN A 77 1.36 -24.41 -18.16
C GLN A 77 0.93 -25.65 -17.35
N GLU A 78 0.50 -25.42 -16.11
CA GLU A 78 0.00 -26.46 -15.21
C GLU A 78 -1.44 -26.15 -14.77
N GLU A 79 -2.19 -27.21 -14.48
CA GLU A 79 -3.52 -27.07 -13.89
C GLU A 79 -3.43 -26.57 -12.44
N PRO A 80 -4.23 -25.56 -12.05
CA PRO A 80 -4.17 -25.01 -10.71
C PRO A 80 -4.76 -26.00 -9.68
N ARG A 81 -3.90 -26.70 -8.95
CA ARG A 81 -4.26 -27.65 -7.88
C ARG A 81 -3.82 -27.09 -6.52
N VAL A 82 -4.48 -26.01 -6.09
CA VAL A 82 -4.09 -25.28 -4.89
C VAL A 82 -5.29 -24.65 -4.21
N ARG A 83 -5.27 -24.64 -2.88
CA ARG A 83 -6.15 -23.84 -2.02
C ARG A 83 -5.36 -22.66 -1.49
N ILE A 84 -5.93 -21.46 -1.63
CA ILE A 84 -5.39 -20.22 -1.06
C ILE A 84 -6.43 -19.65 -0.10
N THR A 85 -6.02 -19.41 1.15
CA THR A 85 -6.84 -18.74 2.16
C THR A 85 -6.18 -17.45 2.56
N LEU A 86 -6.92 -16.33 2.47
CA LEU A 86 -6.46 -14.98 2.80
C LEU A 86 -7.17 -14.49 4.05
N ARG A 87 -6.41 -14.02 5.04
CA ARG A 87 -6.89 -13.31 6.22
C ARG A 87 -6.46 -11.86 6.18
N LYS A 88 -7.44 -10.95 6.14
CA LYS A 88 -7.23 -9.51 5.98
C LYS A 88 -7.04 -8.82 7.34
N LYS A 89 -5.97 -8.00 7.39
CA LYS A 89 -5.71 -7.03 8.47
C LYS A 89 -5.49 -5.63 7.91
N ILE A 90 -5.03 -5.54 6.64
CA ILE A 90 -4.82 -4.28 5.93
C ILE A 90 -6.18 -3.79 5.41
N PRO A 91 -6.65 -2.59 5.79
CA PRO A 91 -7.93 -2.07 5.33
C PRO A 91 -7.96 -1.91 3.81
N HIS A 92 -9.10 -2.24 3.19
CA HIS A 92 -9.31 -2.04 1.77
C HIS A 92 -9.44 -0.54 1.41
N GLY A 93 -8.92 -0.14 0.22
CA GLY A 93 -9.03 1.23 -0.27
C GLY A 93 -8.29 2.26 0.59
N ALA A 94 -7.23 1.85 1.28
CA ALA A 94 -6.51 2.63 2.28
C ALA A 94 -5.23 3.33 1.77
N GLY A 95 -4.81 3.11 0.52
CA GLY A 95 -3.50 3.59 0.04
C GLY A 95 -2.30 2.76 0.55
N LEU A 96 -2.56 1.62 1.21
CA LEU A 96 -1.56 0.77 1.88
C LEU A 96 -1.10 -0.43 1.04
N GLY A 97 -1.57 -0.60 -0.18
CA GLY A 97 -1.11 -1.62 -1.12
C GLY A 97 -1.48 -3.07 -0.78
N GLY A 98 -2.43 -3.33 0.15
CA GLY A 98 -2.74 -4.66 0.64
C GLY A 98 -3.02 -5.68 -0.46
N GLY A 99 -3.93 -5.39 -1.40
CA GLY A 99 -4.24 -6.31 -2.50
C GLY A 99 -3.04 -6.62 -3.41
N SER A 100 -2.17 -5.63 -3.66
CA SER A 100 -0.94 -5.83 -4.43
C SER A 100 0.07 -6.69 -3.67
N SER A 101 0.15 -6.52 -2.35
CA SER A 101 0.96 -7.35 -1.46
C SER A 101 0.47 -8.79 -1.43
N ASP A 102 -0.85 -9.00 -1.34
CA ASP A 102 -1.46 -10.33 -1.38
C ASP A 102 -1.15 -11.04 -2.70
N ALA A 103 -1.24 -10.32 -3.84
CA ALA A 103 -0.91 -10.85 -5.16
C ALA A 103 0.57 -11.24 -5.28
N ALA A 104 1.48 -10.36 -4.84
CA ALA A 104 2.92 -10.64 -4.87
C ALA A 104 3.28 -11.84 -3.98
N SER A 105 2.72 -11.89 -2.75
CA SER A 105 2.91 -13.01 -1.83
C SER A 105 2.36 -14.31 -2.42
N THR A 106 1.25 -14.25 -3.16
CA THR A 106 0.70 -15.40 -3.90
C THR A 106 1.69 -15.89 -4.96
N LEU A 107 2.25 -14.99 -5.79
CA LEU A 107 3.23 -15.35 -6.81
C LEU A 107 4.49 -16.00 -6.19
N LEU A 108 5.03 -15.41 -5.12
CA LEU A 108 6.20 -15.93 -4.42
C LEU A 108 5.92 -17.31 -3.81
N GLY A 109 4.78 -17.46 -3.13
CA GLY A 109 4.39 -18.71 -2.50
C GLY A 109 4.13 -19.83 -3.50
N LEU A 110 3.43 -19.54 -4.59
CA LEU A 110 3.23 -20.52 -5.66
C LEU A 110 4.55 -20.90 -6.31
N ASN A 111 5.41 -19.93 -6.61
CA ASN A 111 6.71 -20.24 -7.20
C ASN A 111 7.57 -21.12 -6.28
N GLN A 112 7.55 -20.86 -4.97
CA GLN A 112 8.22 -21.72 -4.00
C GLN A 112 7.59 -23.12 -3.92
N LEU A 113 6.27 -23.22 -3.88
CA LEU A 113 5.55 -24.50 -3.78
C LEU A 113 5.80 -25.39 -5.00
N TYR A 114 5.90 -24.78 -6.18
CA TYR A 114 6.15 -25.49 -7.45
C TYR A 114 7.62 -25.57 -7.85
N GLY A 115 8.55 -25.39 -6.90
CA GLY A 115 9.98 -25.65 -7.09
C GLY A 115 10.74 -24.59 -7.88
N GLY A 116 10.30 -23.33 -7.87
CA GLY A 116 11.04 -22.23 -8.51
C GLY A 116 10.93 -22.21 -10.04
N ARG A 117 9.76 -22.51 -10.58
CA ARG A 117 9.51 -22.61 -12.04
C ARG A 117 9.70 -21.29 -12.79
N LEU A 118 9.44 -20.16 -12.13
CA LEU A 118 9.61 -18.84 -12.73
C LEU A 118 10.88 -18.17 -12.19
N SER A 119 11.68 -17.62 -13.11
CA SER A 119 12.81 -16.76 -12.75
C SER A 119 12.32 -15.45 -12.13
N SER A 120 13.19 -14.75 -11.39
CA SER A 120 12.86 -13.44 -10.80
C SER A 120 12.38 -12.43 -11.85
N SER A 121 13.03 -12.39 -13.03
CA SER A 121 12.60 -11.52 -14.13
C SER A 121 11.20 -11.87 -14.65
N ARG A 122 10.87 -13.15 -14.75
CA ARG A 122 9.54 -13.58 -15.19
C ARG A 122 8.47 -13.24 -14.14
N LEU A 123 8.75 -13.48 -12.84
CA LEU A 123 7.87 -13.08 -11.76
C LEU A 123 7.59 -11.56 -11.78
N THR A 124 8.61 -10.73 -12.01
CA THR A 124 8.44 -9.28 -12.13
C THR A 124 7.52 -8.91 -13.30
N ASN A 125 7.69 -9.55 -14.47
CA ASN A 125 6.83 -9.29 -15.63
C ASN A 125 5.37 -9.69 -15.36
N VAL A 126 5.14 -10.85 -14.74
CA VAL A 126 3.80 -11.30 -14.33
C VAL A 126 3.19 -10.32 -13.34
N ALA A 127 3.94 -9.92 -12.32
CA ALA A 127 3.52 -8.96 -11.30
C ALA A 127 3.11 -7.62 -11.90
N ALA A 128 3.90 -7.07 -12.84
CA ALA A 128 3.60 -5.80 -13.53
C ALA A 128 2.31 -5.87 -14.38
N GLY A 129 1.96 -7.05 -14.88
CA GLY A 129 0.70 -7.30 -15.59
C GLY A 129 -0.53 -7.36 -14.67
N ILE A 130 -0.35 -7.63 -13.38
CA ILE A 130 -1.42 -7.70 -12.38
C ILE A 130 -1.74 -6.30 -11.83
N GLY A 131 -0.71 -5.52 -11.49
CA GLY A 131 -0.86 -4.17 -10.97
C GLY A 131 0.47 -3.46 -10.76
N SER A 132 0.46 -2.11 -10.81
CA SER A 132 1.68 -1.28 -10.75
C SER A 132 2.47 -1.44 -9.46
N ASP A 133 1.80 -1.64 -8.31
CA ASP A 133 2.47 -1.81 -7.02
C ASP A 133 2.91 -3.26 -6.73
N VAL A 134 2.47 -4.26 -7.55
CA VAL A 134 2.79 -5.67 -7.29
C VAL A 134 4.28 -5.98 -7.37
N PRO A 135 5.05 -5.45 -8.37
CA PRO A 135 6.50 -5.67 -8.45
C PRO A 135 7.28 -5.20 -7.22
N PHE A 136 6.84 -4.10 -6.57
CA PHE A 136 7.46 -3.59 -5.35
C PHE A 136 7.50 -4.67 -4.25
N PHE A 137 6.41 -5.38 -4.04
CA PHE A 137 6.32 -6.38 -2.98
C PHE A 137 7.14 -7.66 -3.24
N LEU A 138 7.58 -7.90 -4.48
CA LEU A 138 8.51 -9.00 -4.78
C LEU A 138 9.92 -8.75 -4.20
N VAL A 139 10.30 -7.49 -4.02
CA VAL A 139 11.62 -7.09 -3.52
C VAL A 139 11.74 -7.25 -1.99
N GLN A 140 10.61 -7.25 -1.27
CA GLN A 140 10.53 -7.44 0.18
C GLN A 140 11.37 -6.44 1.01
N SER A 141 11.65 -5.28 0.47
CA SER A 141 12.39 -4.18 1.13
C SER A 141 11.85 -2.82 0.69
N ALA A 142 12.27 -1.75 1.34
CA ALA A 142 12.02 -0.41 0.83
C ALA A 142 12.68 -0.25 -0.55
N ALA A 143 12.05 0.54 -1.42
CA ALA A 143 12.52 0.74 -2.79
C ALA A 143 12.07 2.08 -3.37
N TRP A 144 12.90 2.64 -4.23
CA TRP A 144 12.49 3.64 -5.21
C TRP A 144 11.73 2.95 -6.33
N CYS A 145 10.55 3.45 -6.64
CA CYS A 145 9.73 2.97 -7.75
C CYS A 145 9.53 4.10 -8.75
N ARG A 146 9.78 3.81 -10.02
CA ARG A 146 9.69 4.76 -11.14
C ARG A 146 8.82 4.21 -12.26
N GLY A 147 8.66 4.97 -13.34
CA GLY A 147 7.74 4.63 -14.42
C GLY A 147 6.31 4.86 -13.96
N ARG A 148 5.45 3.84 -14.03
CA ARG A 148 4.11 3.83 -13.42
C ARG A 148 4.13 3.28 -11.98
N GLY A 149 5.34 2.90 -11.47
CA GLY A 149 5.60 2.23 -10.21
C GLY A 149 6.27 0.85 -10.37
N GLU A 150 6.40 0.35 -11.61
CA GLU A 150 6.89 -1.00 -11.94
C GLU A 150 8.42 -1.12 -11.99
N ILE A 151 9.17 -0.02 -12.13
CA ILE A 151 10.64 0.00 -12.11
C ILE A 151 11.09 0.14 -10.67
N VAL A 152 11.52 -0.97 -10.07
CA VAL A 152 11.79 -1.07 -8.63
C VAL A 152 13.29 -1.19 -8.38
N GLU A 153 13.83 -0.28 -7.57
CA GLU A 153 15.23 -0.23 -7.17
C GLU A 153 15.32 -0.22 -5.63
N PRO A 154 15.89 -1.27 -5.00
CA PRO A 154 15.99 -1.35 -3.55
C PRO A 154 16.65 -0.11 -2.93
N ALA A 155 16.13 0.31 -1.77
CA ALA A 155 16.63 1.46 -1.03
C ALA A 155 16.71 1.13 0.47
N ALA A 156 17.66 1.79 1.17
CA ALA A 156 17.72 1.73 2.61
C ALA A 156 16.81 2.80 3.22
N VAL A 157 16.00 2.41 4.19
CA VAL A 157 15.15 3.30 4.98
C VAL A 157 15.35 2.95 6.45
N PRO A 158 15.58 3.94 7.34
CA PRO A 158 15.72 3.67 8.76
C PRO A 158 14.41 3.14 9.34
N SER A 159 14.51 2.25 10.32
CA SER A 159 13.36 1.77 11.06
C SER A 159 12.80 2.89 11.95
N MET A 160 11.50 3.14 11.85
CA MET A 160 10.81 4.22 12.57
C MET A 160 9.43 3.77 13.02
N PRO A 161 9.00 4.13 14.24
CA PRO A 161 7.64 3.90 14.68
C PRO A 161 6.68 4.81 13.93
N ILE A 162 5.56 4.24 13.48
CA ILE A 162 4.51 4.97 12.78
C ILE A 162 3.13 4.69 13.38
N LEU A 163 2.25 5.66 13.28
CA LEU A 163 0.83 5.51 13.53
C LEU A 163 0.06 5.72 12.22
N LEU A 164 -0.80 4.78 11.88
CA LEU A 164 -1.71 4.87 10.75
C LEU A 164 -3.09 5.29 11.25
N LEU A 165 -3.68 6.31 10.64
CA LEU A 165 -5.07 6.70 10.87
C LEU A 165 -5.84 6.65 9.55
N LYS A 166 -7.00 6.00 9.54
CA LYS A 166 -7.84 5.87 8.35
C LYS A 166 -9.31 6.14 8.68
N PRO A 167 -9.97 7.06 7.95
CA PRO A 167 -11.42 7.24 8.06
C PRO A 167 -12.18 6.09 7.40
N GLN A 168 -13.51 6.05 7.60
CA GLN A 168 -14.33 4.95 7.05
C GLN A 168 -14.45 4.94 5.53
N PHE A 169 -14.11 6.05 4.86
CA PHE A 169 -14.13 6.11 3.39
C PHE A 169 -12.78 5.76 2.77
N GLY A 170 -12.80 5.39 1.50
CA GLY A 170 -11.63 5.21 0.64
C GLY A 170 -11.56 6.29 -0.44
N VAL A 171 -10.40 6.40 -1.10
CA VAL A 171 -10.18 7.30 -2.23
C VAL A 171 -9.84 6.50 -3.48
N SER A 172 -10.49 6.80 -4.59
CA SER A 172 -10.16 6.18 -5.88
C SER A 172 -8.82 6.69 -6.38
N THR A 173 -7.87 5.78 -6.54
CA THR A 173 -6.53 6.10 -7.06
C THR A 173 -6.60 6.72 -8.46
N SER A 174 -7.40 6.13 -9.36
CA SER A 174 -7.55 6.66 -10.72
C SER A 174 -8.11 8.08 -10.74
N TRP A 175 -9.10 8.38 -9.86
CA TRP A 175 -9.63 9.72 -9.71
C TRP A 175 -8.58 10.70 -9.20
N ALA A 176 -7.79 10.36 -8.18
CA ALA A 176 -6.76 11.23 -7.62
C ALA A 176 -5.71 11.64 -8.69
N TYR A 177 -5.26 10.69 -9.51
CA TYR A 177 -4.36 10.98 -10.62
C TYR A 177 -4.99 11.86 -11.71
N GLN A 178 -6.27 11.64 -12.05
CA GLN A 178 -6.96 12.45 -13.04
C GLN A 178 -7.09 13.92 -12.61
N GLN A 179 -7.27 14.17 -11.31
CA GLN A 179 -7.43 15.54 -10.77
C GLN A 179 -6.09 16.25 -10.51
N TRP A 180 -4.96 15.52 -10.48
CA TRP A 180 -3.67 16.08 -10.06
C TRP A 180 -3.25 17.34 -10.81
N ARG A 181 -3.43 17.38 -12.14
CA ARG A 181 -2.99 18.52 -12.96
C ARG A 181 -3.74 19.81 -12.64
N ASP A 182 -5.05 19.70 -12.41
CA ASP A 182 -5.95 20.84 -12.29
C ASP A 182 -6.24 21.21 -10.83
N SER A 183 -5.72 20.40 -9.87
CA SER A 183 -5.90 20.62 -8.44
C SER A 183 -5.08 21.80 -7.93
N ARG A 184 -5.61 22.45 -6.89
CA ARG A 184 -5.00 23.61 -6.23
C ARG A 184 -4.60 23.28 -4.81
N GLU A 185 -3.62 24.00 -4.30
CA GLU A 185 -3.30 23.97 -2.87
C GLU A 185 -4.43 24.62 -2.07
N LEU A 186 -4.84 23.96 -1.01
CA LEU A 186 -5.83 24.53 -0.10
C LEU A 186 -5.17 25.58 0.81
N PRO A 187 -5.79 26.78 0.95
CA PRO A 187 -5.30 27.77 1.91
C PRO A 187 -5.21 27.20 3.33
N GLY A 188 -4.08 27.44 3.99
CA GLY A 188 -3.85 26.97 5.36
C GLY A 188 -3.43 25.52 5.51
N VAL A 189 -3.29 24.78 4.41
CA VAL A 189 -2.73 23.42 4.41
C VAL A 189 -1.28 23.47 3.96
N ASP A 190 -0.39 22.86 4.74
CA ASP A 190 1.03 22.77 4.39
C ASP A 190 1.30 21.54 3.51
N PHE A 191 1.72 21.78 2.27
CA PHE A 191 2.14 20.79 1.28
C PHE A 191 3.65 20.66 1.14
N ALA A 192 4.42 21.44 1.90
CA ALA A 192 5.88 21.39 1.85
C ALA A 192 6.40 20.03 2.30
N ALA A 193 7.55 19.65 1.74
CA ALA A 193 8.24 18.45 2.16
C ALA A 193 8.64 18.55 3.64
N GLN A 194 8.39 17.48 4.39
CA GLN A 194 8.70 17.37 5.80
C GLN A 194 9.93 16.48 5.99
N SER A 195 10.70 16.73 7.05
CA SER A 195 11.85 15.91 7.40
C SER A 195 11.53 14.95 8.54
N ALA A 196 11.90 13.67 8.38
CA ALA A 196 11.93 12.69 9.46
C ALA A 196 13.31 12.01 9.44
N GLY A 197 14.21 12.46 10.28
CA GLY A 197 15.63 12.12 10.18
C GLY A 197 16.22 12.61 8.85
N GLU A 198 16.83 11.70 8.10
CA GLU A 198 17.39 11.97 6.75
C GLU A 198 16.36 11.87 5.62
N LEU A 199 15.14 11.42 5.91
CA LEU A 199 14.09 11.28 4.92
C LEU A 199 13.36 12.59 4.67
N SER A 200 13.09 12.85 3.38
CA SER A 200 12.21 13.92 2.91
C SER A 200 10.86 13.33 2.52
N LEU A 201 9.82 13.69 3.26
CA LEU A 201 8.47 13.15 3.11
C LEU A 201 7.59 14.14 2.34
N GLN A 202 7.01 13.69 1.24
CA GLN A 202 6.10 14.49 0.43
C GLN A 202 5.15 13.62 -0.39
N ASN A 203 3.97 14.13 -0.75
CA ASN A 203 3.02 13.41 -1.58
C ASN A 203 2.21 14.34 -2.47
N ASP A 204 2.49 14.35 -3.77
CA ASP A 204 1.81 15.20 -4.75
C ASP A 204 0.31 14.90 -4.88
N LEU A 205 -0.15 13.70 -4.50
CA LEU A 205 -1.57 13.34 -4.49
C LEU A 205 -2.34 13.95 -3.31
N GLU A 206 -1.67 14.50 -2.29
CA GLU A 206 -2.36 15.22 -1.22
C GLU A 206 -3.15 16.41 -1.76
N ARG A 207 -2.62 17.13 -2.73
CA ARG A 207 -3.27 18.32 -3.30
C ARG A 207 -4.66 18.01 -3.86
N PRO A 208 -4.84 17.11 -4.84
CA PRO A 208 -6.17 16.79 -5.36
C PRO A 208 -7.08 16.10 -4.34
N VAL A 209 -6.48 15.24 -3.49
CA VAL A 209 -7.27 14.48 -2.52
C VAL A 209 -7.78 15.37 -1.40
N PHE A 210 -6.97 16.28 -0.88
CA PHE A 210 -7.37 17.19 0.20
C PHE A 210 -8.39 18.23 -0.28
N GLU A 211 -8.31 18.67 -1.55
CA GLU A 211 -9.31 19.57 -2.14
C GLU A 211 -10.72 18.98 -2.08
N LYS A 212 -10.87 17.67 -2.31
CA LYS A 212 -12.15 16.97 -2.24
C LYS A 212 -12.47 16.44 -0.83
N HIS A 213 -11.48 15.94 -0.13
CA HIS A 213 -11.61 15.27 1.17
C HIS A 213 -10.89 16.07 2.25
N ILE A 214 -11.44 17.24 2.58
CA ILE A 214 -10.82 18.21 3.50
C ILE A 214 -10.51 17.60 4.88
N PHE A 215 -11.27 16.58 5.30
CA PHE A 215 -11.03 15.85 6.54
C PHE A 215 -9.63 15.19 6.59
N LEU A 216 -9.08 14.76 5.45
CA LEU A 216 -7.72 14.20 5.42
C LEU A 216 -6.67 15.29 5.64
N ALA A 217 -6.90 16.51 5.12
CA ALA A 217 -6.04 17.66 5.41
C ALA A 217 -6.09 18.03 6.90
N GLN A 218 -7.30 18.05 7.50
CA GLN A 218 -7.49 18.28 8.92
C GLN A 218 -6.77 17.22 9.77
N MET A 219 -6.90 15.95 9.43
CA MET A 219 -6.20 14.84 10.08
C MET A 219 -4.67 15.01 10.03
N LYS A 220 -4.12 15.37 8.86
CA LYS A 220 -2.68 15.64 8.72
C LYS A 220 -2.24 16.81 9.58
N GLY A 221 -2.98 17.93 9.56
CA GLY A 221 -2.71 19.10 10.37
C GLY A 221 -2.72 18.76 11.86
N TRP A 222 -3.80 18.11 12.32
CA TRP A 222 -3.94 17.69 13.70
C TRP A 222 -2.80 16.78 14.18
N LEU A 223 -2.37 15.81 13.33
CA LEU A 223 -1.21 14.95 13.65
C LEU A 223 0.07 15.75 13.77
N ARG A 224 0.30 16.74 12.91
CA ARG A 224 1.51 17.58 12.95
C ARG A 224 1.57 18.47 14.20
N ASP A 225 0.42 18.82 14.75
CA ASP A 225 0.33 19.63 15.99
C ASP A 225 0.60 18.80 17.26
N GLN A 226 0.67 17.45 17.16
CA GLN A 226 1.02 16.60 18.29
C GLN A 226 2.53 16.62 18.56
N PRO A 227 2.98 16.88 19.81
CA PRO A 227 4.41 17.00 20.13
C PRO A 227 5.20 15.70 19.91
N GLU A 228 4.52 14.56 19.98
CA GLU A 228 5.11 13.23 19.77
C GLU A 228 5.31 12.87 18.29
N VAL A 229 4.77 13.68 17.37
CA VAL A 229 4.85 13.45 15.93
C VAL A 229 6.02 14.22 15.33
N ALA A 230 6.84 13.54 14.55
CA ALA A 230 7.94 14.13 13.79
C ALA A 230 7.49 14.65 12.43
N ALA A 231 6.62 13.90 11.75
CA ALA A 231 6.05 14.25 10.46
C ALA A 231 4.73 13.48 10.24
N ALA A 232 3.86 14.00 9.37
CA ALA A 232 2.62 13.32 8.96
C ALA A 232 2.37 13.46 7.46
N LEU A 233 1.94 12.37 6.80
CA LEU A 233 1.76 12.33 5.36
C LEU A 233 0.62 11.36 4.98
N MET A 234 -0.07 11.64 3.88
CA MET A 234 -1.01 10.66 3.29
C MET A 234 -0.24 9.57 2.53
N SER A 235 -0.61 8.30 2.72
CA SER A 235 -0.02 7.18 1.97
C SER A 235 -0.69 7.01 0.60
N GLY A 236 0.10 7.13 -0.47
CA GLY A 236 -0.40 6.99 -1.84
C GLY A 236 -1.55 7.96 -2.14
N SER A 237 -2.65 7.44 -2.67
CA SER A 237 -3.88 8.19 -2.92
C SER A 237 -4.81 8.31 -1.71
N GLY A 238 -4.38 7.83 -0.54
CA GLY A 238 -5.20 7.81 0.67
C GLY A 238 -6.16 6.60 0.70
N SER A 239 -7.03 6.55 1.68
CA SER A 239 -7.36 7.61 2.68
C SER A 239 -6.52 7.56 3.96
N THR A 240 -5.54 6.66 4.08
CA THR A 240 -4.69 6.61 5.28
C THR A 240 -3.75 7.82 5.33
N VAL A 241 -3.74 8.52 6.46
CA VAL A 241 -2.69 9.45 6.86
C VAL A 241 -1.85 8.76 7.93
N PHE A 242 -0.54 8.76 7.75
CA PHE A 242 0.38 8.20 8.74
C PHE A 242 1.18 9.31 9.42
N ALA A 243 1.54 9.08 10.66
CA ALA A 243 2.48 9.89 11.43
C ALA A 243 3.76 9.09 11.68
N VAL A 244 4.91 9.71 11.49
CA VAL A 244 6.19 9.23 12.02
C VAL A 244 6.29 9.70 13.46
N LEU A 245 6.48 8.79 14.40
CA LEU A 245 6.51 9.09 15.82
C LEU A 245 7.95 9.28 16.30
N ARG A 246 8.12 10.12 17.32
CA ARG A 246 9.40 10.29 18.02
C ARG A 246 9.65 9.17 19.03
N ASP A 247 8.55 8.55 19.52
CA ASP A 247 8.55 7.44 20.46
C ASP A 247 7.42 6.45 20.14
N SER A 248 7.75 5.16 20.10
CA SER A 248 6.80 4.09 19.80
C SER A 248 5.66 3.96 20.83
N ASN A 249 5.90 4.37 22.08
CA ASN A 249 4.92 4.24 23.17
C ASN A 249 3.77 5.27 23.09
N SER A 250 3.90 6.28 22.25
CA SER A 250 2.89 7.34 22.11
C SER A 250 1.72 6.99 21.19
N ALA A 251 1.83 5.92 20.39
CA ALA A 251 0.88 5.58 19.34
C ALA A 251 -0.56 5.42 19.85
N ASP A 252 -0.77 4.65 20.91
CA ASP A 252 -2.11 4.36 21.43
C ASP A 252 -2.76 5.62 22.04
N ALA A 253 -1.98 6.47 22.70
CA ALA A 253 -2.46 7.73 23.28
C ALA A 253 -2.90 8.71 22.17
N ILE A 254 -2.10 8.84 21.09
CA ILE A 254 -2.45 9.68 19.94
C ILE A 254 -3.70 9.11 19.23
N ALA A 255 -3.78 7.80 19.05
CA ALA A 255 -4.94 7.15 18.43
C ALA A 255 -6.23 7.38 19.25
N ALA A 256 -6.15 7.36 20.58
CA ALA A 256 -7.28 7.65 21.45
C ALA A 256 -7.72 9.12 21.32
N ARG A 257 -6.78 10.07 21.39
CA ARG A 257 -7.08 11.51 21.17
C ARG A 257 -7.67 11.77 19.77
N ALA A 258 -7.12 11.13 18.73
CA ALA A 258 -7.65 11.29 17.37
C ALA A 258 -9.10 10.83 17.23
N ARG A 259 -9.50 9.76 17.94
CA ARG A 259 -10.90 9.31 17.96
C ARG A 259 -11.80 10.26 18.76
N GLU A 260 -11.32 10.87 19.81
CA GLU A 260 -12.06 11.82 20.62
C GLU A 260 -12.24 13.18 19.90
N GLU A 261 -11.17 13.69 19.27
CA GLU A 261 -11.11 15.06 18.76
C GLU A 261 -11.47 15.19 17.29
N LEU A 262 -11.31 14.09 16.46
CA LEU A 262 -11.57 14.12 15.03
C LEU A 262 -12.78 13.28 14.64
N ASP A 263 -12.72 11.95 14.86
CA ASP A 263 -13.78 11.02 14.47
C ASP A 263 -13.68 9.72 15.28
N PRO A 264 -14.69 9.35 16.09
CA PRO A 264 -14.68 8.15 16.92
C PRO A 264 -14.59 6.85 16.10
N MET A 265 -14.89 6.90 14.81
CA MET A 265 -14.85 5.75 13.91
C MET A 265 -13.50 5.58 13.20
N LEU A 266 -12.49 6.38 13.53
CA LEU A 266 -11.15 6.23 12.94
C LEU A 266 -10.57 4.86 13.23
N TRP A 267 -10.22 4.15 12.17
CA TRP A 267 -9.34 3.01 12.28
C TRP A 267 -7.90 3.51 12.55
N ALA A 268 -7.26 2.91 13.53
CA ALA A 268 -5.90 3.26 13.91
C ALA A 268 -5.06 1.99 14.11
N CYS A 269 -3.80 2.04 13.70
CA CYS A 269 -2.85 0.96 13.87
C CYS A 269 -1.45 1.51 14.08
N ALA A 270 -0.81 1.14 15.20
CA ALA A 270 0.62 1.32 15.39
C ALA A 270 1.38 0.30 14.54
N ALA A 271 2.44 0.73 13.89
CA ALA A 271 3.27 -0.11 13.05
C ALA A 271 4.73 0.34 13.08
N GLN A 272 5.59 -0.42 12.44
CA GLN A 272 7.03 -0.16 12.32
C GLN A 272 7.42 -0.19 10.83
N LEU A 273 8.29 0.76 10.42
CA LEU A 273 9.03 0.72 9.18
C LEU A 273 10.17 -0.27 9.29
#